data_13bbeda11b845d45a99f4b0aa20f6533
#
_entry.id   13bbeda11b845d45a99f4b0aa20f6533
#
_cell.length_a   1.000
_cell.length_b   1.000
_cell.length_c   1.000
_cell.angle_alpha   90.00
_cell.angle_beta   90.00
_cell.angle_gamma   90.00
#
_symmetry.space_group_name_H-M   'P 1'
#
loop_
_entity.id
_entity.type
_entity.pdbx_description
1 polymer ?
#
loop_
_entity_poly.entity_id
_entity_poly.type
_entity_poly.pdbx_seq_one_letter_code
_entity_poly.pdbx_strand_id
1 'polypeptide(L)'
;MSLAQMKKSNSLDQLLGAAQSENQSQEKKSYKDERLWKPELDKTGNGYAVLRFLPAVEGENMPWAKLWNHAFQGPTGQWYIENSLTTLGNNDPVSEMNSAYWNSGVESDKEIARKQKRKLQYYSNIYVVSDSRHPEHEGKVFLFRYGKKIFDKIMESMQPAFEDETAVNPFDFWKGANFKLKIRKVDGYWNYDKSEFEAPSALFDNDEAIEEVWKKQYALNEFTATTNFKSYDELKTRLNMVLAGTTTVGNVTTLMEDEPVLSTVTV
;
A
#
# COMPACT_ATOMS: atom_id res chain seq x y z
N MET A 1 11.60 14.39 49.65
CA MET A 1 12.93 14.56 49.02
C MET A 1 13.69 15.65 49.75
N SER A 2 14.92 15.39 50.18
CA SER A 2 15.74 16.40 50.86
C SER A 2 16.48 17.28 49.84
N LEU A 3 16.83 18.54 50.18
CA LEU A 3 17.56 19.47 49.33
C LEU A 3 18.92 18.86 48.86
N ALA A 4 19.51 17.96 49.64
CA ALA A 4 20.72 17.22 49.31
C ALA A 4 20.52 16.18 48.22
N GLN A 5 19.32 15.59 48.12
CA GLN A 5 18.92 14.66 47.05
C GLN A 5 18.64 15.44 45.75
N MET A 6 18.03 16.62 45.82
CA MET A 6 17.85 17.53 44.69
C MET A 6 19.16 17.97 44.05
N LYS A 7 20.19 18.28 44.87
CA LYS A 7 21.54 18.65 44.35
C LYS A 7 22.23 17.50 43.61
N LYS A 8 21.96 16.24 43.94
CA LYS A 8 22.51 15.06 43.27
C LYS A 8 21.76 14.68 42.02
N SER A 9 20.45 14.98 41.91
CA SER A 9 19.61 14.60 40.76
C SER A 9 19.66 15.61 39.62
N ASN A 10 20.27 16.79 39.81
CA ASN A 10 20.40 17.84 38.78
C ASN A 10 21.80 17.90 38.17
N SER A 11 22.48 16.79 37.98
CA SER A 11 23.72 16.79 37.22
C SER A 11 23.43 17.02 35.73
N LEU A 12 24.15 17.94 35.11
CA LEU A 12 24.06 18.26 33.68
C LEU A 12 24.17 16.99 32.83
N ASP A 13 25.02 16.04 33.25
CA ASP A 13 25.22 14.74 32.56
C ASP A 13 23.98 13.86 32.59
N GLN A 14 23.20 13.87 33.69
CA GLN A 14 21.93 13.13 33.76
C GLN A 14 20.84 13.77 32.89
N LEU A 15 20.79 15.08 32.82
CA LEU A 15 19.85 15.80 31.94
C LEU A 15 20.24 15.64 30.47
N LEU A 16 21.54 15.70 30.16
CA LEU A 16 22.03 15.43 28.79
C LEU A 16 21.81 13.97 28.39
N GLY A 17 22.02 13.02 29.29
CA GLY A 17 21.73 11.62 29.06
C GLY A 17 20.23 11.35 28.85
N ALA A 18 19.37 11.99 29.62
CA ALA A 18 17.92 11.91 29.45
C ALA A 18 17.47 12.57 28.14
N ALA A 19 17.98 13.76 27.80
CA ALA A 19 17.69 14.45 26.55
C ALA A 19 18.23 13.69 25.31
N GLN A 20 19.37 13.02 25.44
CA GLN A 20 19.90 12.14 24.38
C GLN A 20 19.10 10.87 24.23
N SER A 21 18.59 10.29 25.33
CA SER A 21 17.69 9.12 25.28
C SER A 21 16.30 9.49 24.75
N GLU A 22 15.78 10.68 25.04
CA GLU A 22 14.55 11.21 24.42
C GLU A 22 14.73 11.50 22.93
N ASN A 23 15.87 12.04 22.52
CA ASN A 23 16.19 12.25 21.09
C ASN A 23 16.45 10.94 20.34
N GLN A 24 17.01 9.91 20.98
CA GLN A 24 17.17 8.57 20.39
C GLN A 24 15.83 7.81 20.33
N SER A 25 14.89 8.09 21.24
CA SER A 25 13.54 7.54 21.15
C SER A 25 12.66 8.24 20.10
N GLN A 26 13.12 9.39 19.56
CA GLN A 26 12.56 10.08 18.38
C GLN A 26 13.26 9.72 17.07
N GLU A 27 14.16 8.73 17.03
CA GLU A 27 14.46 8.07 15.77
C GLU A 27 13.12 7.60 15.21
N LYS A 28 12.72 8.20 14.09
CA LYS A 28 11.52 7.86 13.33
C LYS A 28 11.50 6.36 13.18
N LYS A 29 10.72 5.66 13.99
CA LYS A 29 10.37 4.27 13.73
C LYS A 29 9.68 4.30 12.38
N SER A 30 10.43 4.05 11.34
CA SER A 30 9.85 3.73 10.03
C SER A 30 9.02 2.48 10.26
N TYR A 31 7.71 2.62 10.30
CA TYR A 31 6.78 1.49 10.32
C TYR A 31 6.71 0.89 8.90
N LYS A 32 7.89 0.63 8.31
CA LYS A 32 7.96 -0.09 7.05
C LYS A 32 7.52 -1.52 7.35
N ASP A 33 6.40 -1.92 6.79
CA ASP A 33 5.97 -3.31 6.87
C ASP A 33 6.94 -4.15 6.04
N GLU A 34 7.83 -4.88 6.71
CA GLU A 34 8.87 -5.71 6.07
C GLU A 34 8.28 -6.87 5.27
N ARG A 35 7.00 -7.21 5.49
CA ARG A 35 6.30 -8.22 4.70
C ARG A 35 5.95 -7.73 3.30
N LEU A 36 5.93 -6.39 3.09
CA LEU A 36 5.60 -5.78 1.80
C LEU A 36 6.82 -5.75 0.89
N TRP A 37 6.74 -6.50 -0.20
CA TRP A 37 7.68 -6.37 -1.30
C TRP A 37 7.36 -5.14 -2.14
N LYS A 38 8.39 -4.41 -2.52
CA LYS A 38 8.32 -3.24 -3.39
C LYS A 38 9.36 -3.38 -4.50
N PRO A 39 9.00 -3.09 -5.77
CA PRO A 39 9.99 -3.05 -6.84
C PRO A 39 10.95 -1.88 -6.63
N GLU A 40 12.25 -2.13 -6.78
CA GLU A 40 13.21 -1.05 -6.91
C GLU A 40 13.33 -0.63 -8.37
N LEU A 41 13.37 0.68 -8.61
CA LEU A 41 13.52 1.26 -9.92
C LEU A 41 14.95 1.72 -10.16
N ASP A 42 15.39 1.66 -11.40
CA ASP A 42 16.65 2.24 -11.81
C ASP A 42 16.57 3.78 -11.88
N LYS A 43 17.72 4.43 -12.16
CA LYS A 43 17.80 5.89 -12.26
C LYS A 43 16.92 6.48 -13.37
N THR A 44 16.47 5.67 -14.32
CA THR A 44 15.60 6.07 -15.43
C THR A 44 14.11 5.83 -15.11
N GLY A 45 13.82 5.24 -13.96
CA GLY A 45 12.45 4.93 -13.52
C GLY A 45 11.92 3.61 -14.07
N ASN A 46 12.79 2.70 -14.53
CA ASN A 46 12.42 1.37 -14.97
C ASN A 46 12.63 0.34 -13.85
N GLY A 47 11.73 -0.64 -13.76
CA GLY A 47 11.80 -1.74 -12.83
C GLY A 47 11.45 -3.07 -13.51
N TYR A 48 12.05 -4.15 -13.04
CA TYR A 48 11.79 -5.49 -13.52
C TYR A 48 11.91 -6.51 -12.38
N ALA A 49 10.91 -7.37 -12.27
CA ALA A 49 10.94 -8.56 -11.42
C ALA A 49 10.04 -9.64 -12.00
N VAL A 50 10.26 -10.88 -11.61
CA VAL A 50 9.38 -12.01 -11.91
C VAL A 50 8.76 -12.49 -10.61
N LEU A 51 7.43 -12.47 -10.56
CA LEU A 51 6.65 -12.78 -9.38
C LEU A 51 5.69 -13.93 -9.68
N ARG A 52 5.40 -14.76 -8.69
CA ARG A 52 4.29 -15.71 -8.75
C ARG A 52 3.22 -15.30 -7.74
N PHE A 53 2.03 -15.02 -8.20
CA PHE A 53 0.87 -14.84 -7.31
C PHE A 53 0.51 -16.18 -6.67
N LEU A 54 0.15 -16.14 -5.39
CA LEU A 54 -0.14 -17.35 -4.61
C LEU A 54 -1.65 -17.48 -4.36
N PRO A 55 -2.17 -18.69 -4.17
CA PRO A 55 -3.60 -18.93 -3.92
C PRO A 55 -4.05 -18.31 -2.59
N ALA A 56 -5.35 -18.37 -2.33
CA ALA A 56 -5.91 -17.94 -1.06
C ALA A 56 -5.31 -18.74 0.11
N VAL A 57 -5.09 -18.05 1.23
CA VAL A 57 -4.67 -18.67 2.48
C VAL A 57 -5.82 -19.54 3.02
N GLU A 58 -5.49 -20.56 3.79
CA GLU A 58 -6.49 -21.43 4.43
C GLU A 58 -7.50 -20.59 5.23
N GLY A 59 -8.79 -20.83 4.98
CA GLY A 59 -9.89 -20.08 5.60
C GLY A 59 -10.25 -18.76 4.91
N GLU A 60 -9.53 -18.35 3.87
CA GLU A 60 -9.85 -17.18 3.05
C GLU A 60 -10.44 -17.60 1.68
N ASN A 61 -11.40 -16.81 1.19
CA ASN A 61 -12.08 -17.15 -0.07
C ASN A 61 -11.39 -16.57 -1.32
N MET A 62 -10.56 -15.54 -1.15
CA MET A 62 -9.96 -14.80 -2.26
C MET A 62 -8.44 -14.69 -2.08
N PRO A 63 -7.67 -14.85 -3.16
CA PRO A 63 -6.21 -14.68 -3.14
C PRO A 63 -5.77 -13.20 -3.16
N TRP A 64 -6.68 -12.28 -2.92
CA TRP A 64 -6.41 -10.86 -2.75
C TRP A 64 -7.35 -10.20 -1.73
N ALA A 65 -6.83 -9.21 -1.03
CA ALA A 65 -7.63 -8.25 -0.29
C ALA A 65 -7.79 -6.96 -1.12
N LYS A 66 -8.99 -6.38 -1.08
CA LYS A 66 -9.32 -5.12 -1.77
C LYS A 66 -9.54 -4.04 -0.74
N LEU A 67 -8.76 -2.97 -0.81
CA LEU A 67 -8.78 -1.87 0.13
C LEU A 67 -8.97 -0.53 -0.58
N TRP A 68 -9.90 0.27 -0.07
CA TRP A 68 -10.02 1.68 -0.44
C TRP A 68 -9.39 2.56 0.63
N ASN A 69 -8.59 3.54 0.23
CA ASN A 69 -8.03 4.54 1.12
C ASN A 69 -8.13 5.94 0.52
N HIS A 70 -8.05 6.95 1.37
CA HIS A 70 -7.87 8.34 0.98
C HIS A 70 -6.45 8.77 1.34
N ALA A 71 -5.79 9.51 0.43
CA ALA A 71 -4.50 10.14 0.68
C ALA A 71 -4.45 11.46 -0.09
N PHE A 72 -4.61 12.58 0.63
CA PHE A 72 -4.58 13.93 0.07
C PHE A 72 -4.11 14.96 1.10
N GLN A 73 -3.69 16.12 0.62
CA GLN A 73 -3.34 17.25 1.48
C GLN A 73 -4.50 18.23 1.60
N GLY A 74 -4.72 18.73 2.80
CA GLY A 74 -5.59 19.88 3.04
C GLY A 74 -4.94 21.20 2.63
N PRO A 75 -5.66 22.33 2.76
CA PRO A 75 -5.19 23.65 2.34
C PRO A 75 -3.88 24.12 3.00
N THR A 76 -3.59 23.62 4.20
CA THR A 76 -2.34 23.96 4.96
C THR A 76 -1.21 22.97 4.71
N GLY A 77 -1.36 22.02 3.78
CA GLY A 77 -0.38 20.98 3.51
C GLY A 77 -0.44 19.78 4.49
N GLN A 78 -1.38 19.79 5.43
CA GLN A 78 -1.59 18.66 6.33
C GLN A 78 -2.19 17.47 5.57
N TRP A 79 -1.65 16.26 5.80
CA TRP A 79 -2.12 15.05 5.14
C TRP A 79 -3.33 14.42 5.84
N TYR A 80 -4.29 14.02 5.02
CA TYR A 80 -5.34 13.08 5.37
C TYR A 80 -5.00 11.73 4.72
N ILE A 81 -4.61 10.73 5.53
CA ILE A 81 -4.28 9.39 5.07
C ILE A 81 -5.03 8.42 5.96
N GLU A 82 -6.09 7.81 5.44
CA GLU A 82 -6.96 6.91 6.20
C GLU A 82 -7.60 5.86 5.30
N ASN A 83 -7.84 4.67 5.85
CA ASN A 83 -8.65 3.66 5.19
C ASN A 83 -10.09 4.13 5.07
N SER A 84 -10.69 3.95 3.90
CA SER A 84 -12.06 4.33 3.65
C SER A 84 -13.05 3.27 4.13
N LEU A 85 -14.05 3.67 4.88
CA LEU A 85 -15.14 2.80 5.33
C LEU A 85 -15.92 2.15 4.19
N THR A 86 -15.82 2.70 2.98
CA THR A 86 -16.41 2.06 1.78
C THR A 86 -15.79 0.70 1.44
N THR A 87 -14.62 0.38 1.99
CA THR A 87 -14.05 -0.98 1.94
C THR A 87 -14.97 -1.99 2.62
N LEU A 88 -15.59 -1.60 3.72
CA LEU A 88 -16.52 -2.41 4.51
C LEU A 88 -17.98 -2.26 4.06
N GLY A 89 -18.24 -1.51 2.97
CA GLY A 89 -19.59 -1.20 2.51
C GLY A 89 -20.30 -0.12 3.32
N ASN A 90 -19.61 0.58 4.21
CA ASN A 90 -20.17 1.63 5.07
C ASN A 90 -20.01 3.03 4.46
N ASN A 91 -20.78 3.97 4.97
CA ASN A 91 -20.64 5.38 4.65
C ASN A 91 -19.28 5.93 5.10
N ASP A 92 -18.73 6.85 4.31
CA ASP A 92 -17.41 7.43 4.54
C ASP A 92 -17.50 8.97 4.37
N PRO A 93 -17.04 9.77 5.34
CA PRO A 93 -17.24 11.22 5.35
C PRO A 93 -16.55 11.94 4.18
N VAL A 94 -15.39 11.43 3.72
CA VAL A 94 -14.69 12.00 2.54
C VAL A 94 -15.44 11.65 1.26
N SER A 95 -15.93 10.43 1.14
CA SER A 95 -16.70 9.96 -0.02
C SER A 95 -18.01 10.75 -0.17
N GLU A 96 -18.69 11.02 0.94
CA GLU A 96 -19.92 11.84 0.95
C GLU A 96 -19.64 13.29 0.53
N MET A 97 -18.61 13.91 1.12
CA MET A 97 -18.18 15.26 0.78
C MET A 97 -17.79 15.36 -0.71
N ASN A 98 -17.00 14.41 -1.21
CA ASN A 98 -16.62 14.38 -2.61
C ASN A 98 -17.79 14.19 -3.56
N SER A 99 -18.80 13.42 -3.17
CA SER A 99 -20.05 13.28 -3.93
C SER A 99 -20.81 14.61 -4.01
N ALA A 100 -20.86 15.36 -2.91
CA ALA A 100 -21.47 16.70 -2.89
C ALA A 100 -20.71 17.67 -3.81
N TYR A 101 -19.38 17.71 -3.73
CA TYR A 101 -18.55 18.54 -4.61
C TYR A 101 -18.71 18.16 -6.09
N TRP A 102 -18.74 16.87 -6.40
CA TRP A 102 -18.92 16.41 -7.78
C TRP A 102 -20.26 16.82 -8.38
N ASN A 103 -21.30 16.82 -7.55
CA ASN A 103 -22.67 17.15 -7.95
C ASN A 103 -23.03 18.65 -7.81
N SER A 104 -22.13 19.50 -7.33
CA SER A 104 -22.38 20.95 -7.17
C SER A 104 -22.56 21.67 -8.49
N GLY A 105 -22.10 21.11 -9.61
CA GLY A 105 -22.05 21.75 -10.90
C GLY A 105 -20.89 22.74 -11.08
N VAL A 106 -20.10 23.01 -10.01
CA VAL A 106 -18.99 23.98 -10.04
C VAL A 106 -17.68 23.22 -10.37
N GLU A 107 -16.93 23.67 -11.37
CA GLU A 107 -15.73 22.95 -11.84
C GLU A 107 -14.59 22.94 -10.77
N SER A 108 -14.42 24.02 -10.00
CA SER A 108 -13.46 24.06 -8.90
C SER A 108 -13.73 22.99 -7.84
N ASP A 109 -14.98 22.71 -7.54
CA ASP A 109 -15.38 21.68 -6.58
C ASP A 109 -15.07 20.28 -7.12
N LYS A 110 -15.32 20.05 -8.41
CA LYS A 110 -14.96 18.79 -9.07
C LYS A 110 -13.46 18.54 -9.07
N GLU A 111 -12.64 19.58 -9.19
CA GLU A 111 -11.18 19.45 -9.07
C GLU A 111 -10.76 19.04 -7.65
N ILE A 112 -11.40 19.61 -6.62
CA ILE A 112 -11.18 19.18 -5.23
C ILE A 112 -11.54 17.70 -5.08
N ALA A 113 -12.71 17.30 -5.56
CA ALA A 113 -13.16 15.91 -5.49
C ALA A 113 -12.21 14.95 -6.23
N ARG A 114 -11.65 15.35 -7.39
CA ARG A 114 -10.65 14.56 -8.12
C ARG A 114 -9.38 14.32 -7.30
N LYS A 115 -8.89 15.34 -6.57
CA LYS A 115 -7.70 15.26 -5.72
C LYS A 115 -7.92 14.41 -4.47
N GLN A 116 -9.15 14.42 -3.94
CA GLN A 116 -9.51 13.74 -2.69
C GLN A 116 -10.16 12.37 -2.90
N LYS A 117 -10.35 11.94 -4.15
CA LYS A 117 -11.01 10.66 -4.43
C LYS A 117 -10.25 9.50 -3.77
N ARG A 118 -11.01 8.51 -3.32
CA ARG A 118 -10.43 7.28 -2.78
C ARG A 118 -9.58 6.56 -3.83
N LYS A 119 -8.50 5.94 -3.37
CA LYS A 119 -7.62 5.10 -4.17
C LYS A 119 -7.92 3.63 -3.90
N LEU A 120 -7.91 2.83 -4.96
CA LEU A 120 -8.10 1.38 -4.86
C LEU A 120 -6.75 0.70 -4.84
N GLN A 121 -6.55 -0.16 -3.85
CA GLN A 121 -5.36 -1.00 -3.69
C GLN A 121 -5.79 -2.45 -3.52
N TYR A 122 -4.95 -3.34 -4.01
CA TYR A 122 -5.05 -4.78 -3.81
C TYR A 122 -3.80 -5.28 -3.10
N TYR A 123 -3.97 -6.30 -2.28
CA TYR A 123 -2.88 -7.01 -1.61
C TYR A 123 -3.00 -8.49 -1.93
N SER A 124 -1.91 -9.10 -2.36
CA SER A 124 -1.82 -10.55 -2.58
C SER A 124 -0.52 -11.08 -2.01
N ASN A 125 -0.51 -12.35 -1.65
CA ASN A 125 0.73 -13.05 -1.41
C ASN A 125 1.42 -13.33 -2.75
N ILE A 126 2.73 -13.13 -2.79
CA ILE A 126 3.58 -13.45 -3.92
C ILE A 126 4.80 -14.25 -3.48
N TYR A 127 5.29 -15.08 -4.37
CA TYR A 127 6.62 -15.65 -4.30
C TYR A 127 7.51 -14.89 -5.29
N VAL A 128 8.67 -14.41 -4.84
CA VAL A 128 9.61 -13.70 -5.70
C VAL A 128 10.46 -14.73 -6.44
N VAL A 129 10.23 -14.86 -7.73
CA VAL A 129 10.96 -15.79 -8.62
C VAL A 129 12.30 -15.20 -9.03
N SER A 130 12.31 -13.90 -9.40
CA SER A 130 13.55 -13.18 -9.71
C SER A 130 13.39 -11.69 -9.42
N ASP A 131 14.39 -11.13 -8.75
CA ASP A 131 14.51 -9.70 -8.46
C ASP A 131 16.00 -9.31 -8.54
N SER A 132 16.44 -8.86 -9.71
CA SER A 132 17.84 -8.54 -9.96
C SER A 132 18.38 -7.37 -9.11
N ARG A 133 17.50 -6.55 -8.53
CA ARG A 133 17.88 -5.46 -7.62
C ARG A 133 18.05 -5.92 -6.19
N HIS A 134 17.24 -6.91 -5.79
CA HIS A 134 17.20 -7.49 -4.47
C HIS A 134 17.26 -9.03 -4.55
N PRO A 135 18.39 -9.61 -4.95
CA PRO A 135 18.53 -11.08 -5.03
C PRO A 135 18.22 -11.79 -3.71
N GLU A 136 18.37 -11.10 -2.58
CA GLU A 136 18.01 -11.59 -1.26
C GLU A 136 16.50 -11.81 -1.04
N HIS A 137 15.65 -11.27 -1.90
CA HIS A 137 14.21 -11.50 -1.90
C HIS A 137 13.82 -12.75 -2.70
N GLU A 138 14.65 -13.19 -3.62
CA GLU A 138 14.37 -14.38 -4.42
C GLU A 138 14.17 -15.60 -3.55
N GLY A 139 13.21 -16.43 -3.89
CA GLY A 139 12.88 -17.62 -3.12
C GLY A 139 12.03 -17.35 -1.86
N LYS A 140 11.53 -16.14 -1.66
CA LYS A 140 10.77 -15.78 -0.45
C LYS A 140 9.34 -15.36 -0.79
N VAL A 141 8.46 -15.52 0.21
CA VAL A 141 7.06 -15.08 0.18
C VAL A 141 6.96 -13.69 0.78
N PHE A 142 6.24 -12.81 0.09
CA PHE A 142 5.93 -11.46 0.51
C PHE A 142 4.48 -11.10 0.23
N LEU A 143 4.02 -10.02 0.84
CA LEU A 143 2.83 -9.29 0.42
C LEU A 143 3.20 -8.32 -0.72
N PHE A 144 2.38 -8.27 -1.75
CA PHE A 144 2.50 -7.30 -2.82
C PHE A 144 1.27 -6.41 -2.88
N ARG A 145 1.50 -5.09 -2.76
CA ARG A 145 0.47 -4.07 -2.92
C ARG A 145 0.49 -3.55 -4.36
N TYR A 146 -0.65 -3.57 -5.02
CA TYR A 146 -0.77 -3.14 -6.41
C TYR A 146 -2.11 -2.46 -6.70
N GLY A 147 -2.16 -1.70 -7.80
CA GLY A 147 -3.34 -0.96 -8.22
C GLY A 147 -4.17 -1.70 -9.28
N LYS A 148 -5.22 -1.03 -9.73
CA LYS A 148 -6.17 -1.55 -10.72
C LYS A 148 -5.51 -2.03 -12.02
N LYS A 149 -4.46 -1.37 -12.51
CA LYS A 149 -3.80 -1.74 -13.78
C LYS A 149 -3.20 -3.16 -13.75
N ILE A 150 -2.61 -3.56 -12.62
CA ILE A 150 -2.09 -4.93 -12.45
C ILE A 150 -3.26 -5.89 -12.22
N PHE A 151 -4.25 -5.49 -11.42
CA PHE A 151 -5.43 -6.32 -11.20
C PHE A 151 -6.19 -6.62 -12.52
N ASP A 152 -6.32 -5.64 -13.42
CA ASP A 152 -6.94 -5.85 -14.73
C ASP A 152 -6.20 -6.91 -15.55
N LYS A 153 -4.84 -6.94 -15.50
CA LYS A 153 -4.06 -8.00 -16.16
C LYS A 153 -4.29 -9.39 -15.55
N ILE A 154 -4.48 -9.45 -14.23
CA ILE A 154 -4.86 -10.70 -13.56
C ILE A 154 -6.24 -11.17 -14.04
N MET A 155 -7.21 -10.25 -14.10
CA MET A 155 -8.55 -10.57 -14.58
C MET A 155 -8.57 -10.98 -16.06
N GLU A 156 -7.79 -10.29 -16.90
CA GLU A 156 -7.62 -10.61 -18.32
C GLU A 156 -7.03 -12.02 -18.51
N SER A 157 -6.04 -12.40 -17.70
CA SER A 157 -5.50 -13.77 -17.71
C SER A 157 -6.55 -14.84 -17.34
N MET A 158 -7.44 -14.54 -16.38
CA MET A 158 -8.50 -15.47 -15.96
C MET A 158 -9.71 -15.47 -16.91
N GLN A 159 -9.97 -14.36 -17.56
CA GLN A 159 -11.09 -14.16 -18.48
C GLN A 159 -10.59 -13.43 -19.74
N PRO A 160 -9.86 -14.12 -20.61
CA PRO A 160 -9.36 -13.52 -21.84
C PRO A 160 -10.49 -13.04 -22.74
N ALA A 161 -10.23 -11.98 -23.50
CA ALA A 161 -11.23 -11.35 -24.36
C ALA A 161 -11.39 -12.08 -25.72
N PHE A 162 -10.39 -12.87 -26.13
CA PHE A 162 -10.37 -13.51 -27.45
C PHE A 162 -10.52 -15.02 -27.33
N GLU A 163 -11.20 -15.64 -28.32
CA GLU A 163 -11.51 -17.06 -28.33
C GLU A 163 -10.28 -17.98 -28.51
N ASP A 164 -9.19 -17.45 -29.05
CA ASP A 164 -7.91 -18.15 -29.24
C ASP A 164 -7.02 -18.13 -28.01
N GLU A 165 -7.37 -17.35 -27.00
CA GLU A 165 -6.66 -17.28 -25.72
C GLU A 165 -7.18 -18.31 -24.73
N THR A 166 -6.28 -18.94 -24.00
CA THR A 166 -6.63 -19.90 -22.94
C THR A 166 -6.66 -19.21 -21.59
N ALA A 167 -7.78 -19.35 -20.86
CA ALA A 167 -7.89 -18.83 -19.51
C ALA A 167 -6.90 -19.51 -18.56
N VAL A 168 -6.17 -18.70 -17.80
CA VAL A 168 -5.19 -19.15 -16.81
C VAL A 168 -5.53 -18.56 -15.46
N ASN A 169 -5.60 -19.38 -14.42
CA ASN A 169 -5.66 -18.90 -13.04
C ASN A 169 -4.23 -18.63 -12.54
N PRO A 170 -3.76 -17.39 -12.47
CA PRO A 170 -2.37 -17.08 -12.09
C PRO A 170 -2.07 -17.39 -10.61
N PHE A 171 -3.10 -17.66 -9.81
CA PHE A 171 -2.96 -18.02 -8.39
C PHE A 171 -2.82 -19.52 -8.15
N ASP A 172 -2.86 -20.36 -9.18
CA ASP A 172 -2.72 -21.80 -9.04
C ASP A 172 -1.24 -22.19 -8.90
N PHE A 173 -0.92 -23.05 -7.93
CA PHE A 173 0.45 -23.51 -7.71
C PHE A 173 0.98 -24.38 -8.85
N TRP A 174 0.13 -25.21 -9.45
CA TRP A 174 0.53 -26.22 -10.46
C TRP A 174 0.29 -25.78 -11.89
N LYS A 175 -0.75 -24.97 -12.13
CA LYS A 175 -1.20 -24.55 -13.47
C LYS A 175 -1.23 -23.02 -13.64
N GLY A 176 -0.71 -22.29 -12.65
CA GLY A 176 -0.64 -20.85 -12.72
C GLY A 176 0.50 -20.37 -13.61
N ALA A 177 0.77 -19.08 -13.61
CA ALA A 177 1.80 -18.47 -14.43
C ALA A 177 2.60 -17.42 -13.66
N ASN A 178 3.88 -17.31 -13.96
CA ASN A 178 4.71 -16.23 -13.42
C ASN A 178 4.32 -14.91 -14.08
N PHE A 179 4.36 -13.85 -13.30
CA PHE A 179 4.08 -12.49 -13.75
C PHE A 179 5.39 -11.71 -13.92
N LYS A 180 5.72 -11.35 -15.15
CA LYS A 180 6.83 -10.43 -15.48
C LYS A 180 6.36 -9.01 -15.21
N LEU A 181 6.68 -8.50 -14.03
CA LEU A 181 6.43 -7.10 -13.69
C LEU A 181 7.45 -6.21 -14.41
N LYS A 182 6.98 -5.40 -15.34
CA LYS A 182 7.78 -4.43 -16.10
C LYS A 182 7.23 -3.04 -15.84
N ILE A 183 8.01 -2.22 -15.17
CA ILE A 183 7.66 -0.85 -14.82
C ILE A 183 8.48 0.09 -15.69
N ARG A 184 7.85 1.12 -16.24
CA ARG A 184 8.53 2.22 -16.92
C ARG A 184 7.85 3.53 -16.59
N LYS A 185 8.62 4.61 -16.61
CA LYS A 185 8.07 5.95 -16.43
C LYS A 185 7.67 6.52 -17.80
N VAL A 186 6.39 6.90 -17.93
CA VAL A 186 5.83 7.53 -19.14
C VAL A 186 5.10 8.79 -18.71
N ASP A 187 5.49 9.94 -19.25
CA ASP A 187 4.90 11.25 -18.91
C ASP A 187 4.84 11.55 -17.42
N GLY A 188 5.87 11.12 -16.68
CA GLY A 188 5.92 11.30 -15.22
C GLY A 188 5.20 10.24 -14.41
N TYR A 189 4.46 9.32 -15.03
CA TYR A 189 3.67 8.28 -14.37
C TYR A 189 4.27 6.89 -14.56
N TRP A 190 4.07 6.02 -13.59
CA TRP A 190 4.43 4.61 -13.72
C TRP A 190 3.42 3.89 -14.62
N ASN A 191 3.99 3.16 -15.56
CA ASN A 191 3.26 2.42 -16.56
C ASN A 191 3.65 0.93 -16.49
N TYR A 192 2.65 0.06 -16.51
CA TYR A 192 2.77 -1.39 -16.39
C TYR A 192 2.36 -2.13 -17.67
N ASP A 193 2.15 -1.43 -18.78
CA ASP A 193 1.57 -1.98 -20.01
C ASP A 193 2.36 -3.18 -20.57
N LYS A 194 3.68 -3.16 -20.37
CA LYS A 194 4.58 -4.23 -20.80
C LYS A 194 4.65 -5.42 -19.84
N SER A 195 3.98 -5.33 -18.68
CA SER A 195 3.89 -6.47 -17.78
C SER A 195 2.96 -7.52 -18.37
N GLU A 196 3.34 -8.79 -18.22
CA GLU A 196 2.64 -9.92 -18.84
C GLU A 196 2.81 -11.19 -18.01
N PHE A 197 1.91 -12.14 -18.18
CA PHE A 197 2.08 -13.49 -17.65
C PHE A 197 2.91 -14.34 -18.60
N GLU A 198 3.71 -15.25 -18.04
CA GLU A 198 4.41 -16.30 -18.78
C GLU A 198 3.43 -17.43 -19.16
N ALA A 199 3.92 -18.39 -19.93
CA ALA A 199 3.19 -19.64 -20.14
C ALA A 199 2.92 -20.33 -18.80
N PRO A 200 1.76 -21.02 -18.67
CA PRO A 200 1.44 -21.76 -17.44
C PRO A 200 2.52 -22.77 -17.07
N SER A 201 2.84 -22.84 -15.79
CA SER A 201 3.83 -23.77 -15.23
C SER A 201 3.54 -24.05 -13.77
N ALA A 202 4.02 -25.17 -13.25
CA ALA A 202 4.06 -25.38 -11.80
C ALA A 202 5.07 -24.43 -11.16
N LEU A 203 4.84 -24.04 -9.89
CA LEU A 203 5.79 -23.25 -9.12
C LEU A 203 7.05 -24.05 -8.82
N PHE A 204 6.89 -25.32 -8.48
CA PHE A 204 7.94 -26.32 -8.25
C PHE A 204 7.51 -27.68 -8.79
N ASP A 205 8.50 -28.55 -9.00
CA ASP A 205 8.28 -29.94 -9.50
C ASP A 205 7.84 -30.90 -8.38
N ASN A 206 7.86 -30.46 -7.11
CA ASN A 206 7.48 -31.31 -5.97
C ASN A 206 6.52 -30.56 -5.02
N ASP A 207 5.61 -31.32 -4.42
CA ASP A 207 4.55 -30.79 -3.57
C ASP A 207 5.09 -30.34 -2.19
N GLU A 208 6.21 -30.89 -1.70
CA GLU A 208 6.82 -30.50 -0.42
C GLU A 208 7.29 -29.05 -0.46
N ALA A 209 7.94 -28.63 -1.56
CA ALA A 209 8.38 -27.25 -1.74
C ALA A 209 7.18 -26.29 -1.88
N ILE A 210 6.11 -26.74 -2.55
CA ILE A 210 4.86 -25.98 -2.65
C ILE A 210 4.23 -25.77 -1.26
N GLU A 211 4.18 -26.82 -0.45
CA GLU A 211 3.64 -26.76 0.92
C GLU A 211 4.42 -25.80 1.81
N GLU A 212 5.76 -25.77 1.68
CA GLU A 212 6.61 -24.82 2.41
C GLU A 212 6.30 -23.35 2.04
N VAL A 213 6.04 -23.07 0.76
CA VAL A 213 5.63 -21.73 0.31
C VAL A 213 4.25 -21.41 0.83
N TRP A 214 3.31 -22.35 0.73
CA TRP A 214 1.94 -22.17 1.21
C TRP A 214 1.88 -21.81 2.69
N LYS A 215 2.67 -22.49 3.54
CA LYS A 215 2.75 -22.22 4.99
C LYS A 215 3.35 -20.84 5.34
N LYS A 216 4.07 -20.21 4.41
CA LYS A 216 4.69 -18.88 4.62
C LYS A 216 3.81 -17.71 4.20
N GLN A 217 2.62 -17.96 3.67
CA GLN A 217 1.70 -16.92 3.26
C GLN A 217 1.17 -16.12 4.47
N TYR A 218 0.86 -14.87 4.23
CA TYR A 218 0.29 -13.95 5.21
C TYR A 218 -1.23 -13.91 5.07
N ALA A 219 -1.95 -13.77 6.17
CA ALA A 219 -3.39 -13.60 6.16
C ALA A 219 -3.77 -12.26 5.50
N LEU A 220 -4.62 -12.30 4.48
CA LEU A 220 -5.05 -11.11 3.74
C LEU A 220 -6.27 -10.45 4.37
N ASN A 221 -7.07 -11.18 5.13
CA ASN A 221 -8.23 -10.66 5.85
C ASN A 221 -7.88 -9.59 6.88
N GLU A 222 -6.62 -9.54 7.37
CA GLU A 222 -6.15 -8.46 8.24
C GLU A 222 -6.33 -7.07 7.62
N PHE A 223 -6.16 -6.93 6.29
CA PHE A 223 -6.31 -5.63 5.61
C PHE A 223 -7.75 -5.11 5.60
N THR A 224 -8.72 -6.00 5.75
CA THR A 224 -10.15 -5.68 5.77
C THR A 224 -10.79 -5.88 7.15
N ALA A 225 -9.99 -6.21 8.17
CA ALA A 225 -10.46 -6.32 9.54
C ALA A 225 -10.99 -4.97 10.05
N THR A 226 -12.14 -4.96 10.67
CA THR A 226 -12.81 -3.73 11.18
C THR A 226 -11.93 -2.93 12.12
N THR A 227 -11.02 -3.59 12.84
CA THR A 227 -10.05 -2.96 13.76
C THR A 227 -9.07 -2.03 13.05
N ASN A 228 -8.89 -2.16 11.73
CA ASN A 228 -8.00 -1.33 10.92
C ASN A 228 -8.70 -0.10 10.33
N PHE A 229 -9.96 0.13 10.72
CA PHE A 229 -10.74 1.28 10.28
C PHE A 229 -11.18 2.11 11.47
N LYS A 230 -11.01 3.42 11.37
CA LYS A 230 -11.57 4.37 12.30
C LYS A 230 -13.08 4.47 12.11
N SER A 231 -13.79 4.85 13.15
CA SER A 231 -15.22 5.14 13.06
C SER A 231 -15.51 6.33 12.14
N TYR A 232 -16.73 6.44 11.67
CA TYR A 232 -17.16 7.57 10.86
C TYR A 232 -16.90 8.92 11.55
N ASP A 233 -17.19 9.03 12.84
CA ASP A 233 -17.03 10.28 13.61
C ASP A 233 -15.56 10.66 13.79
N GLU A 234 -14.68 9.68 14.03
CA GLU A 234 -13.23 9.91 14.08
C GLU A 234 -12.69 10.39 12.73
N LEU A 235 -13.11 9.74 11.64
CA LEU A 235 -12.71 10.15 10.28
C LEU A 235 -13.22 11.53 9.93
N LYS A 236 -14.47 11.87 10.31
CA LYS A 236 -15.06 13.18 10.11
C LYS A 236 -14.35 14.28 10.91
N THR A 237 -14.03 13.98 12.15
CA THR A 237 -13.25 14.88 13.01
C THR A 237 -11.88 15.16 12.40
N ARG A 238 -11.17 14.13 11.98
CA ARG A 238 -9.87 14.26 11.32
C ARG A 238 -9.96 15.02 9.99
N LEU A 239 -10.98 14.73 9.19
CA LEU A 239 -11.24 15.47 7.95
C LEU A 239 -11.40 16.97 8.20
N ASN A 240 -12.22 17.33 9.17
CA ASN A 240 -12.43 18.74 9.55
C ASN A 240 -11.13 19.40 10.02
N MET A 241 -10.30 18.72 10.81
CA MET A 241 -8.99 19.24 11.24
C MET A 241 -8.06 19.50 10.06
N VAL A 242 -7.97 18.57 9.12
CA VAL A 242 -7.12 18.70 7.92
C VAL A 242 -7.60 19.82 7.02
N LEU A 243 -8.91 20.00 6.86
CA LEU A 243 -9.48 21.05 6.02
C LEU A 243 -9.43 22.42 6.69
N ALA A 244 -9.61 22.51 8.01
CA ALA A 244 -9.55 23.78 8.76
C ALA A 244 -8.12 24.24 9.06
N GLY A 245 -7.11 23.39 8.86
CA GLY A 245 -5.72 23.73 9.11
C GLY A 245 -5.32 23.78 10.58
N THR A 246 -6.08 23.16 11.47
CA THR A 246 -5.70 23.04 12.89
C THR A 246 -4.74 21.89 13.10
N THR A 247 -3.54 22.18 13.59
CA THR A 247 -2.51 21.19 13.91
C THR A 247 -2.85 20.44 15.21
N THR A 248 -3.14 19.15 15.11
CA THR A 248 -2.88 18.23 16.22
C THR A 248 -1.65 17.41 15.85
N VAL A 249 -0.64 17.48 16.69
CA VAL A 249 0.59 16.67 16.56
C VAL A 249 0.21 15.21 16.83
N GLY A 250 0.09 14.45 15.76
CA GLY A 250 -0.16 13.02 15.82
C GLY A 250 0.50 12.35 14.61
N ASN A 251 1.40 11.42 14.87
CA ASN A 251 2.27 10.69 13.94
C ASN A 251 1.58 10.28 12.62
N VAL A 252 2.04 10.87 11.53
CA VAL A 252 1.66 10.49 10.15
C VAL A 252 2.96 10.25 9.38
N THR A 253 3.41 9.02 9.28
CA THR A 253 4.68 8.76 8.59
C THR A 253 4.76 7.43 7.86
N THR A 254 3.73 6.84 7.29
CA THR A 254 3.97 5.52 6.67
C THR A 254 3.34 5.24 5.31
N LEU A 255 2.55 6.16 4.76
CA LEU A 255 1.87 5.92 3.47
C LEU A 255 2.29 6.88 2.34
N MET A 256 3.38 7.66 2.55
CA MET A 256 3.72 8.77 1.64
C MET A 256 4.74 8.45 0.55
N GLU A 257 5.38 7.28 0.54
CA GLU A 257 6.56 7.07 -0.31
C GLU A 257 6.30 6.49 -1.72
N ASP A 258 5.06 6.18 -2.10
CA ASP A 258 4.83 5.35 -3.29
C ASP A 258 4.04 5.98 -4.45
N GLU A 259 3.72 7.28 -4.43
CA GLU A 259 3.22 7.94 -5.65
C GLU A 259 3.92 9.29 -5.85
N PRO A 260 4.40 9.60 -7.07
CA PRO A 260 4.94 10.92 -7.35
C PRO A 260 3.83 11.97 -7.16
N VAL A 261 4.11 12.94 -6.30
CA VAL A 261 3.30 14.15 -6.15
C VAL A 261 3.18 14.77 -7.53
N LEU A 262 1.97 14.97 -8.01
CA LEU A 262 1.69 15.80 -9.16
C LEU A 262 2.29 17.19 -8.92
N SER A 263 3.47 17.45 -9.46
CA SER A 263 3.93 18.82 -9.61
C SER A 263 3.00 19.49 -10.63
N THR A 264 2.25 20.45 -10.15
CA THR A 264 1.52 21.40 -10.98
C THR A 264 2.46 22.00 -12.01
N VAL A 265 2.27 21.65 -13.27
CA VAL A 265 2.81 22.43 -14.38
C VAL A 265 1.96 23.70 -14.44
N THR A 266 2.58 24.81 -14.05
CA THR A 266 2.10 26.15 -14.37
C THR A 266 2.47 26.42 -15.84
N VAL A 267 1.49 26.71 -16.65
CA VAL A 267 1.67 27.41 -17.92
C VAL A 267 1.33 28.85 -17.68
#